data_8d290125f3b23f6914c8eb98e0ae449c
#
_entry.id   8d290125f3b23f6914c8eb98e0ae449c
#
_cell.length_a   1.000
_cell.length_b   1.000
_cell.length_c   1.000
_cell.angle_alpha   90.00
_cell.angle_beta   90.00
_cell.angle_gamma   90.00
#
_symmetry.space_group_name_H-M   'P 1'
#
loop_
_entity.id
_entity.type
_entity.pdbx_description
1 polymer ?
#
loop_
_entity_poly.entity_id
_entity_poly.type
_entity_poly.pdbx_seq_one_letter_code
_entity_poly.pdbx_strand_id
1 'polypeptide(L)'
;EVYLNVAGGYRLSDPAADLAVAAALVSALADKPLATHAVWFGEVSLAGEIRPVSHSGLRLREAAKLGFGIGHGPTEADANSSGLNYRGLSRLANLVDRVMATA
;
A
#
# COMPACT_ATOMS: atom_id res chain seq x y z
N GLU A 1 -6.90 -13.25 -11.43
CA GLU A 1 -6.20 -13.83 -10.30
C GLU A 1 -5.13 -12.92 -9.77
N VAL A 2 -4.97 -12.92 -8.47
CA VAL A 2 -4.00 -12.03 -7.84
C VAL A 2 -2.75 -12.80 -7.51
N TYR A 3 -1.66 -12.43 -8.13
CA TYR A 3 -0.38 -13.07 -7.91
C TYR A 3 0.53 -12.18 -7.14
N LEU A 4 0.16 -11.94 -5.94
CA LEU A 4 0.95 -11.06 -5.13
C LEU A 4 2.27 -11.65 -4.77
N ASN A 5 2.33 -12.94 -4.85
CA ASN A 5 3.55 -13.63 -4.54
C ASN A 5 4.48 -13.69 -5.71
N VAL A 6 4.06 -13.29 -6.84
CA VAL A 6 4.79 -13.57 -8.05
C VAL A 6 6.21 -13.10 -7.97
N ALA A 7 6.36 -11.86 -7.75
CA ALA A 7 7.69 -11.29 -7.76
C ALA A 7 8.44 -11.65 -6.52
N GLY A 8 7.79 -12.17 -5.56
CA GLY A 8 8.45 -12.49 -4.34
C GLY A 8 7.53 -13.25 -3.45
N GLY A 9 7.18 -14.44 -3.86
CA GLY A 9 6.32 -15.27 -3.08
C GLY A 9 6.75 -15.36 -1.64
N TYR A 10 8.03 -15.40 -1.40
CA TYR A 10 8.55 -15.43 -0.05
C TYR A 10 8.25 -14.14 0.71
N ARG A 11 7.91 -13.10 0.03
CA ARG A 11 7.63 -11.83 0.69
C ARG A 11 6.23 -11.72 1.25
N LEU A 12 5.42 -12.71 1.03
CA LEU A 12 4.11 -12.74 1.67
C LEU A 12 4.23 -12.80 3.17
N SER A 13 5.41 -13.17 3.67
CA SER A 13 5.66 -13.15 5.10
C SER A 13 5.98 -11.75 5.63
N ASP A 14 6.21 -10.78 4.76
CA ASP A 14 6.53 -9.41 5.17
C ASP A 14 5.23 -8.68 5.52
N PRO A 15 5.02 -8.28 6.77
CA PRO A 15 3.77 -7.59 7.14
C PRO A 15 3.52 -6.33 6.34
N ALA A 16 4.57 -5.68 5.85
CA ALA A 16 4.40 -4.47 5.07
C ALA A 16 3.66 -4.71 3.76
N ALA A 17 3.58 -5.95 3.29
CA ALA A 17 2.87 -6.28 2.07
C ALA A 17 1.36 -6.42 2.26
N ASP A 18 0.88 -6.46 3.50
CA ASP A 18 -0.54 -6.71 3.78
C ASP A 18 -1.45 -5.74 3.05
N LEU A 19 -1.15 -4.45 3.11
CA LEU A 19 -2.02 -3.46 2.49
C LEU A 19 -1.99 -3.58 0.98
N ALA A 20 -0.84 -3.88 0.40
CA ALA A 20 -0.75 -4.07 -1.04
C ALA A 20 -1.58 -5.27 -1.48
N VAL A 21 -1.55 -6.34 -0.71
CA VAL A 21 -2.35 -7.53 -0.97
C VAL A 21 -3.83 -7.18 -0.93
N ALA A 22 -4.26 -6.48 0.11
CA ALA A 22 -5.65 -6.12 0.28
C ALA A 22 -6.11 -5.18 -0.86
N ALA A 23 -5.28 -4.22 -1.24
CA ALA A 23 -5.62 -3.30 -2.32
C ALA A 23 -5.77 -4.04 -3.64
N ALA A 24 -4.90 -4.99 -3.90
CA ALA A 24 -4.98 -5.77 -5.13
C ALA A 24 -6.23 -6.64 -5.16
N LEU A 25 -6.62 -7.21 -4.02
CA LEU A 25 -7.85 -7.99 -3.94
C LEU A 25 -9.09 -7.14 -4.19
N VAL A 26 -9.14 -5.96 -3.57
CA VAL A 26 -10.26 -5.05 -3.78
C VAL A 26 -10.33 -4.62 -5.24
N SER A 27 -9.18 -4.29 -5.82
CA SER A 27 -9.09 -3.90 -7.22
C SER A 27 -9.64 -5.00 -8.12
N ALA A 28 -9.25 -6.24 -7.86
CA ALA A 28 -9.70 -7.37 -8.67
C ALA A 28 -11.20 -7.60 -8.53
N LEU A 29 -11.72 -7.53 -7.31
CA LEU A 29 -13.14 -7.78 -7.07
C LEU A 29 -14.02 -6.67 -7.63
N ALA A 30 -13.54 -5.44 -7.62
CA ALA A 30 -14.28 -4.30 -8.12
C ALA A 30 -14.05 -4.04 -9.60
N ASP A 31 -13.14 -4.79 -10.22
CA ASP A 31 -12.75 -4.61 -11.61
C ASP A 31 -12.28 -3.17 -11.86
N LYS A 32 -11.48 -2.64 -10.93
CA LYS A 32 -10.92 -1.29 -11.01
C LYS A 32 -9.41 -1.38 -10.86
N PRO A 33 -8.65 -1.16 -11.93
CA PRO A 33 -7.19 -1.25 -11.85
C PRO A 33 -6.63 -0.21 -10.89
N LEU A 34 -5.60 -0.60 -10.16
CA LEU A 34 -4.87 0.35 -9.33
C LEU A 34 -4.03 1.25 -10.21
N ALA A 35 -3.79 2.47 -9.75
CA ALA A 35 -2.91 3.39 -10.47
C ALA A 35 -1.51 2.79 -10.55
N THR A 36 -0.92 2.85 -11.74
CA THR A 36 0.36 2.18 -11.98
C THR A 36 1.54 2.88 -11.31
N HIS A 37 1.38 4.16 -10.96
CA HIS A 37 2.47 4.92 -10.35
C HIS A 37 2.28 5.06 -8.84
N ALA A 38 1.44 4.23 -8.25
CA ALA A 38 1.19 4.25 -6.81
C ALA A 38 1.76 3.00 -6.15
N VAL A 39 2.23 3.15 -4.92
CA VAL A 39 2.66 2.03 -4.10
C VAL A 39 1.78 1.97 -2.86
N TRP A 40 1.62 0.76 -2.35
CA TRP A 40 0.79 0.48 -1.17
C TRP A 40 1.64 -0.32 -0.19
N PHE A 41 1.66 0.08 1.06
CA PHE A 41 2.34 -0.71 2.08
C PHE A 41 1.70 -0.49 3.43
N GLY A 42 1.82 -1.48 4.31
CA GLY A 42 1.28 -1.38 5.66
C GLY A 42 0.88 -2.75 6.16
N GLU A 43 0.93 -2.92 7.48
CA GLU A 43 0.47 -4.13 8.12
C GLU A 43 -1.02 -4.00 8.44
N VAL A 44 -1.79 -5.05 8.19
CA VAL A 44 -3.22 -5.06 8.52
C VAL A 44 -3.41 -5.94 9.74
N SER A 45 -3.94 -5.37 10.81
CA SER A 45 -4.21 -6.11 12.03
C SER A 45 -5.52 -6.87 11.92
N LEU A 46 -5.72 -7.81 12.83
CA LEU A 46 -6.97 -8.56 12.88
C LEU A 46 -8.17 -7.66 13.19
N ALA A 47 -7.93 -6.51 13.78
CA ALA A 47 -8.99 -5.54 14.07
C ALA A 47 -9.28 -4.63 12.89
N GLY A 48 -8.60 -4.80 11.76
CA GLY A 48 -8.82 -3.98 10.58
C GLY A 48 -8.12 -2.64 10.60
N GLU A 49 -7.06 -2.51 11.39
CA GLU A 49 -6.26 -1.30 11.43
C GLU A 49 -5.08 -1.42 10.49
N ILE A 50 -4.72 -0.31 9.86
CA ILE A 50 -3.51 -0.24 9.06
C ILE A 50 -2.40 0.25 9.98
N ARG A 51 -1.43 -0.60 10.25
CA ARG A 51 -0.40 -0.35 11.25
C ARG A 51 0.91 0.10 10.63
N PRO A 52 1.67 0.93 11.35
CA PRO A 52 2.99 1.34 10.89
C PRO A 52 3.90 0.13 10.69
N VAL A 53 4.82 0.27 9.76
CA VAL A 53 5.83 -0.76 9.49
C VAL A 53 7.20 -0.13 9.58
N SER A 54 8.21 -0.97 9.72
CA SER A 54 9.59 -0.52 9.82
C SER A 54 10.03 0.16 8.54
N HIS A 55 10.86 1.18 8.69
CA HIS A 55 11.54 1.82 7.58
C HIS A 55 10.61 2.46 6.56
N SER A 56 9.48 3.02 7.01
CA SER A 56 8.53 3.65 6.12
C SER A 56 9.17 4.76 5.28
N GLY A 57 9.97 5.60 5.90
CA GLY A 57 10.63 6.68 5.18
C GLY A 57 11.56 6.16 4.11
N LEU A 58 12.30 5.12 4.41
CA LEU A 58 13.20 4.51 3.44
C LEU A 58 12.41 3.88 2.29
N ARG A 59 11.33 3.16 2.61
CA ARG A 59 10.48 2.56 1.58
C ARG A 59 9.93 3.60 0.63
N LEU A 60 9.49 4.73 1.16
CA LEU A 60 8.94 5.80 0.33
C LEU A 60 10.00 6.46 -0.52
N ARG A 61 11.19 6.68 0.03
CA ARG A 61 12.28 7.26 -0.76
C ARG A 61 12.70 6.33 -1.90
N GLU A 62 12.76 5.03 -1.63
CA GLU A 62 13.09 4.07 -2.68
C GLU A 62 12.03 4.05 -3.77
N ALA A 63 10.76 4.10 -3.38
CA ALA A 63 9.67 4.14 -4.34
C ALA A 63 9.76 5.39 -5.23
N ALA A 64 10.07 6.53 -4.63
CA ALA A 64 10.23 7.77 -5.40
C ALA A 64 11.37 7.65 -6.41
N LYS A 65 12.47 7.01 -6.03
CA LYS A 65 13.58 6.79 -6.94
C LYS A 65 13.19 5.90 -8.12
N LEU A 66 12.27 4.98 -7.89
CA LEU A 66 11.80 4.07 -8.93
C LEU A 66 10.73 4.70 -9.82
N GLY A 67 10.35 5.93 -9.55
CA GLY A 67 9.40 6.65 -10.41
C GLY A 67 7.97 6.66 -9.93
N PHE A 68 7.69 6.08 -8.77
CA PHE A 68 6.33 6.15 -8.23
C PHE A 68 6.04 7.57 -7.74
N GLY A 69 4.81 8.01 -7.92
CA GLY A 69 4.41 9.36 -7.54
C GLY A 69 3.50 9.43 -6.34
N ILE A 70 2.82 8.33 -6.02
CA ILE A 70 1.83 8.28 -4.95
C ILE A 70 2.17 7.12 -4.03
N GLY A 71 2.05 7.36 -2.72
CA GLY A 71 2.20 6.30 -1.73
C GLY A 71 0.97 6.22 -0.85
N HIS A 72 0.48 5.01 -0.61
CA HIS A 72 -0.60 4.76 0.34
C HIS A 72 -0.07 3.87 1.45
N GLY A 73 -0.31 4.26 2.68
CA GLY A 73 0.16 3.47 3.80
C GLY A 73 -0.38 4.00 5.12
N PRO A 74 0.21 3.58 6.24
CA PRO A 74 -0.26 4.02 7.55
C PRO A 74 -0.21 5.52 7.68
N THR A 75 -1.16 6.08 8.42
CA THR A 75 -1.19 7.53 8.63
C THR A 75 0.02 8.04 9.39
N GLU A 76 0.67 7.17 10.13
CA GLU A 76 1.80 7.54 10.98
C GLU A 76 3.16 7.40 10.30
N ALA A 77 3.18 7.06 9.03
CA ALA A 77 4.43 6.91 8.32
C ALA A 77 5.13 8.26 8.16
N ASP A 78 6.45 8.24 8.24
CA ASP A 78 7.24 9.43 8.01
C ASP A 78 7.44 9.61 6.51
N ALA A 79 6.63 10.47 5.91
CA ALA A 79 6.63 10.69 4.48
C ALA A 79 7.16 12.06 4.07
N ASN A 80 7.60 12.86 5.02
CA ASN A 80 7.86 14.28 4.78
C ASN A 80 8.93 14.55 3.74
N SER A 81 9.93 13.70 3.64
CA SER A 81 11.05 13.93 2.73
C SER A 81 11.09 12.94 1.59
N SER A 82 10.00 12.22 1.35
CA SER A 82 10.01 11.15 0.37
C SER A 82 9.91 11.64 -1.07
N GLY A 83 9.29 12.79 -1.30
CA GLY A 83 9.01 13.24 -2.66
C GLY A 83 7.75 12.66 -3.26
N LEU A 84 7.08 11.76 -2.55
CA LEU A 84 5.83 11.18 -2.98
C LEU A 84 4.64 11.98 -2.45
N ASN A 85 3.53 11.92 -3.19
CA ASN A 85 2.26 12.37 -2.67
C ASN A 85 1.72 11.26 -1.76
N TYR A 86 1.97 11.39 -0.46
CA TYR A 86 1.64 10.33 0.48
C TYR A 86 0.24 10.51 1.03
N ARG A 87 -0.52 9.42 1.03
CA ARG A 87 -1.89 9.40 1.51
C ARG A 87 -2.04 8.32 2.57
N GLY A 88 -2.24 8.75 3.80
CA GLY A 88 -2.40 7.82 4.90
C GLY A 88 -3.74 7.13 4.91
N LEU A 89 -3.77 5.93 5.46
CA LEU A 89 -4.98 5.13 5.60
C LEU A 89 -4.90 4.43 6.95
N SER A 90 -5.88 4.63 7.80
CA SER A 90 -5.80 4.10 9.15
C SER A 90 -6.63 2.83 9.36
N ARG A 91 -7.62 2.57 8.51
CA ARG A 91 -8.51 1.42 8.70
C ARG A 91 -8.78 0.72 7.39
N LEU A 92 -8.80 -0.61 7.45
CA LEU A 92 -9.11 -1.43 6.29
C LEU A 92 -10.50 -1.14 5.74
N ALA A 93 -11.44 -0.77 6.60
CA ALA A 93 -12.80 -0.47 6.17
C ALA A 93 -12.87 0.66 5.16
N ASN A 94 -11.86 1.52 5.12
CA ASN A 94 -11.84 2.64 4.18
C ASN A 94 -11.08 2.30 2.88
N LEU A 95 -10.57 1.10 2.78
CA LEU A 95 -9.75 0.73 1.63
C LEU A 95 -10.55 0.70 0.33
N VAL A 96 -11.77 0.20 0.39
CA VAL A 96 -12.60 0.11 -0.81
C VAL A 96 -12.80 1.49 -1.41
N ASP A 97 -13.17 2.46 -0.57
CA ASP A 97 -13.37 3.83 -1.05
C ASP A 97 -12.07 4.41 -1.61
N ARG A 98 -10.93 4.11 -0.97
CA ARG A 98 -9.65 4.60 -1.44
C ARG A 98 -9.31 4.03 -2.81
N VAL A 99 -9.49 2.73 -3.01
CA VAL A 99 -9.20 2.09 -4.29
C VAL A 99 -10.12 2.65 -5.36
N MET A 100 -11.40 2.81 -5.05
CA MET A 100 -12.36 3.32 -6.04
C MET A 100 -12.06 4.76 -6.42
N ALA A 101 -11.57 5.56 -5.48
CA ALA A 101 -11.29 6.97 -5.74
C ALA A 101 -9.99 7.19 -6.50
N THR A 102 -9.04 6.28 -6.38
CA THR A 102 -7.70 6.48 -6.96
C THR A 102 -7.44 5.63 -8.20
N ALA A 103 -8.36 4.78 -8.54
CA ALA A 103 -8.19 3.88 -9.68
C ALA A 103 -8.29 4.60 -11.02
#